data_da97d0837c6228f12b96c03f4b228b75
#
_entry.id   da97d0837c6228f12b96c03f4b228b75
#
_cell.length_a   1.000
_cell.length_b   1.000
_cell.length_c   1.000
_cell.angle_alpha   90.00
_cell.angle_beta   90.00
_cell.angle_gamma   90.00
#
_symmetry.space_group_name_H-M   'P 1'
#
loop_
_entity.id
_entity.type
_entity.pdbx_description
1 polymer ?
#
loop_
_entity_poly.entity_id
_entity_poly.type
_entity_poly.pdbx_seq_one_letter_code
_entity_poly.pdbx_strand_id
1 'polypeptide(L)'
;MKTLLGLRSPLSGEIIKGEGLKDNEIGYLPQQTQIQKDFPAAVREIVLSGCQGRAGLRPFYTKEEKQLAETNMERLGITHLRNRCYRELSGGQQQRVLLARALCATRKILLLDEPVSGLDPNVTAQMYDLIRRLNTEGITIIMISHDIMAAVRYASHILHIGDRIFFGTREEYKRSEVGRLFVLQQKGEENSV
;
A
#
# COMPACT_ATOMS: atom_id res chain seq x y z
N MET A 1 -7.60 -4.50 -7.45
CA MET A 1 -6.92 -3.19 -7.56
C MET A 1 -7.10 -2.46 -8.88
N LYS A 2 -6.74 -3.03 -10.03
CA LYS A 2 -6.79 -2.32 -11.34
C LYS A 2 -8.15 -1.70 -11.67
N THR A 3 -9.25 -2.36 -11.31
CA THR A 3 -10.62 -1.86 -11.49
C THR A 3 -10.92 -0.65 -10.59
N LEU A 4 -10.46 -0.67 -9.33
CA LEU A 4 -10.60 0.45 -8.40
C LEU A 4 -9.80 1.69 -8.85
N LEU A 5 -8.68 1.47 -9.55
CA LEU A 5 -7.86 2.52 -10.16
C LEU A 5 -8.40 3.05 -11.49
N GLY A 6 -9.52 2.50 -11.99
CA GLY A 6 -10.03 2.85 -13.31
C GLY A 6 -9.19 2.35 -14.50
N LEU A 7 -8.19 1.48 -14.24
CA LEU A 7 -7.33 0.90 -15.29
C LEU A 7 -7.99 -0.26 -16.03
N ARG A 8 -9.11 -0.76 -15.53
CA ARG A 8 -9.98 -1.75 -16.17
C ARG A 8 -11.43 -1.44 -15.83
N SER A 9 -12.34 -1.60 -16.79
CA SER A 9 -13.76 -1.53 -16.54
C SER A 9 -14.22 -2.74 -15.71
N PRO A 10 -15.21 -2.58 -14.81
CA PRO A 10 -15.87 -3.72 -14.18
C PRO A 10 -16.61 -4.56 -15.22
N LEU A 11 -16.71 -5.88 -15.01
CA LEU A 11 -17.48 -6.77 -15.87
C LEU A 11 -18.99 -6.47 -15.79
N SER A 12 -19.45 -6.04 -14.62
CA SER A 12 -20.83 -5.60 -14.34
C SER A 12 -20.83 -4.67 -13.14
N GLY A 13 -21.90 -3.90 -12.96
CA GLY A 13 -22.01 -2.92 -11.87
C GLY A 13 -21.17 -1.67 -12.11
N GLU A 14 -21.06 -0.85 -11.08
CA GLU A 14 -20.34 0.41 -11.14
C GLU A 14 -19.48 0.64 -9.88
N ILE A 15 -18.45 1.49 -10.02
CA ILE A 15 -17.62 1.94 -8.90
C ILE A 15 -17.91 3.42 -8.70
N ILE A 16 -18.58 3.73 -7.59
CA ILE A 16 -18.92 5.09 -7.20
C ILE A 16 -17.83 5.61 -6.28
N LYS A 17 -17.15 6.68 -6.69
CA LYS A 17 -16.19 7.40 -5.86
C LYS A 17 -16.94 8.42 -5.02
N GLY A 18 -16.65 8.48 -3.72
CA GLY A 18 -17.23 9.48 -2.84
C GLY A 18 -16.94 10.92 -3.30
N GLU A 19 -17.79 11.86 -2.88
CA GLU A 19 -17.67 13.26 -3.28
C GLU A 19 -16.27 13.84 -2.99
N GLY A 20 -15.71 14.51 -3.99
CA GLY A 20 -14.43 15.20 -3.88
C GLY A 20 -13.18 14.31 -4.00
N LEU A 21 -13.30 13.02 -4.34
CA LEU A 21 -12.14 12.17 -4.66
C LEU A 21 -11.86 12.19 -6.16
N LYS A 22 -10.69 12.75 -6.53
CA LYS A 22 -10.21 12.75 -7.93
C LYS A 22 -9.34 11.52 -8.19
N ASP A 23 -9.28 11.05 -9.44
CA ASP A 23 -8.47 9.89 -9.83
C ASP A 23 -6.98 10.04 -9.53
N ASN A 24 -6.45 11.26 -9.68
CA ASN A 24 -5.06 11.59 -9.37
C ASN A 24 -4.78 11.82 -7.87
N GLU A 25 -5.76 11.60 -7.00
CA GLU A 25 -5.62 11.68 -5.53
C GLU A 25 -5.57 10.29 -4.87
N ILE A 26 -5.49 9.22 -5.66
CA ILE A 26 -5.33 7.85 -5.17
C ILE A 26 -3.86 7.48 -5.27
N GLY A 27 -3.23 7.23 -4.14
CA GLY A 27 -1.87 6.68 -4.10
C GLY A 27 -1.91 5.16 -4.30
N TYR A 28 -1.04 4.64 -5.14
CA TYR A 28 -0.98 3.22 -5.41
C TYR A 28 0.43 2.66 -5.21
N LEU A 29 0.52 1.64 -4.40
CA LEU A 29 1.71 0.81 -4.24
C LEU A 29 1.41 -0.54 -4.89
N PRO A 30 1.96 -0.81 -6.08
CA PRO A 30 1.79 -2.08 -6.77
C PRO A 30 2.61 -3.20 -6.11
N GLN A 31 2.20 -4.44 -6.34
CA GLN A 31 3.04 -5.60 -6.06
C GLN A 31 4.37 -5.48 -6.84
N GLN A 32 5.47 -5.64 -6.13
CA GLN A 32 6.80 -5.39 -6.69
C GLN A 32 7.26 -6.54 -7.57
N THR A 33 7.68 -6.25 -8.81
CA THR A 33 8.29 -7.20 -9.73
C THR A 33 9.82 -7.13 -9.66
N GLN A 34 10.53 -8.18 -10.09
CA GLN A 34 12.01 -8.19 -10.15
C GLN A 34 12.56 -7.04 -11.00
N ILE A 35 11.97 -6.76 -12.15
CA ILE A 35 12.37 -5.65 -13.03
C ILE A 35 12.29 -4.29 -12.30
N GLN A 36 11.29 -4.11 -11.46
CA GLN A 36 11.15 -2.87 -10.67
C GLN A 36 12.21 -2.77 -9.57
N LYS A 37 12.67 -3.90 -9.02
CA LYS A 37 13.73 -3.91 -7.99
C LYS A 37 15.09 -3.45 -8.55
N ASP A 38 15.35 -3.68 -9.83
CA ASP A 38 16.61 -3.35 -10.47
C ASP A 38 16.63 -1.95 -11.13
N PHE A 39 15.64 -1.11 -10.83
CA PHE A 39 15.52 0.20 -11.45
C PHE A 39 16.66 1.15 -11.05
N PRO A 40 17.46 1.69 -12.02
CA PRO A 40 18.66 2.46 -11.74
C PRO A 40 18.40 3.95 -11.57
N ALA A 41 17.56 4.32 -10.59
CA ALA A 41 17.25 5.72 -10.27
C ALA A 41 17.56 6.03 -8.81
N ALA A 42 17.81 7.30 -8.51
CA ALA A 42 17.98 7.74 -7.13
C ALA A 42 16.63 7.70 -6.39
N VAL A 43 16.68 7.37 -5.09
CA VAL A 43 15.48 7.31 -4.23
C VAL A 43 14.62 8.57 -4.36
N ARG A 44 15.23 9.77 -4.31
CA ARG A 44 14.51 11.05 -4.43
C ARG A 44 13.75 11.18 -5.74
N GLU A 45 14.29 10.65 -6.84
CA GLU A 45 13.67 10.72 -8.17
C GLU A 45 12.42 9.82 -8.22
N ILE A 46 12.54 8.62 -7.65
CA ILE A 46 11.40 7.71 -7.52
C ILE A 46 10.30 8.33 -6.66
N VAL A 47 10.64 8.89 -5.50
CA VAL A 47 9.64 9.51 -4.61
C VAL A 47 8.98 10.70 -5.30
N LEU A 48 9.75 11.60 -5.93
CA LEU A 48 9.23 12.75 -6.67
C LEU A 48 8.30 12.35 -7.83
N SER A 49 8.56 11.21 -8.48
CA SER A 49 7.70 10.73 -9.56
C SER A 49 6.24 10.51 -9.11
N GLY A 50 6.00 10.34 -7.81
CA GLY A 50 4.64 10.29 -7.25
C GLY A 50 3.84 11.58 -7.43
N CYS A 51 4.50 12.72 -7.66
CA CYS A 51 3.85 14.00 -7.90
C CYS A 51 3.41 14.20 -9.38
N GLN A 52 3.84 13.32 -10.31
CA GLN A 52 3.59 13.50 -11.76
C GLN A 52 2.11 13.61 -12.10
N GLY A 53 1.23 12.88 -11.43
CA GLY A 53 -0.22 12.95 -11.67
C GLY A 53 -0.83 14.34 -11.49
N ARG A 54 -0.12 15.24 -10.78
CA ARG A 54 -0.52 16.64 -10.56
C ARG A 54 0.29 17.63 -11.39
N ALA A 55 1.40 17.22 -11.98
CA ALA A 55 2.30 18.09 -12.72
C ALA A 55 1.70 18.57 -14.05
N GLY A 56 0.75 17.85 -14.65
CA GLY A 56 0.22 18.15 -15.98
C GLY A 56 1.35 18.12 -17.03
N LEU A 57 1.46 19.17 -17.82
CA LEU A 57 2.48 19.31 -18.87
C LEU A 57 3.77 20.04 -18.38
N ARG A 58 3.90 20.27 -17.07
CA ARG A 58 5.08 20.95 -16.53
C ARG A 58 6.31 20.05 -16.58
N PRO A 59 7.46 20.50 -17.09
CA PRO A 59 8.68 19.68 -17.18
C PRO A 59 9.45 19.60 -15.85
N PHE A 60 9.15 20.47 -14.87
CA PHE A 60 9.88 20.55 -13.60
C PHE A 60 8.94 20.47 -12.40
N TYR A 61 9.42 19.85 -11.33
CA TYR A 61 8.74 19.81 -10.03
C TYR A 61 8.82 21.18 -9.32
N THR A 62 7.73 21.57 -8.68
CA THR A 62 7.67 22.79 -7.86
C THR A 62 8.44 22.63 -6.55
N LYS A 63 8.62 23.74 -5.82
CA LYS A 63 9.23 23.71 -4.47
C LYS A 63 8.39 22.91 -3.49
N GLU A 64 7.06 23.04 -3.58
CA GLU A 64 6.08 22.35 -2.74
C GLU A 64 6.12 20.84 -2.98
N GLU A 65 6.24 20.41 -4.23
CA GLU A 65 6.37 18.97 -4.58
C GLU A 65 7.68 18.38 -4.07
N LYS A 66 8.80 19.11 -4.19
CA LYS A 66 10.08 18.72 -3.61
C LYS A 66 10.02 18.62 -2.09
N GLN A 67 9.39 19.61 -1.43
CA GLN A 67 9.20 19.58 0.02
C GLN A 67 8.30 18.42 0.45
N LEU A 68 7.22 18.14 -0.28
CA LEU A 68 6.34 17.01 -0.01
C LEU A 68 7.09 15.66 -0.10
N ALA A 69 7.97 15.52 -1.09
CA ALA A 69 8.79 14.32 -1.23
C ALA A 69 9.77 14.17 -0.05
N GLU A 70 10.44 15.23 0.38
CA GLU A 70 11.33 15.22 1.55
C GLU A 70 10.55 14.86 2.83
N THR A 71 9.40 15.50 3.06
CA THR A 71 8.52 15.18 4.21
C THR A 71 8.09 13.72 4.22
N ASN A 72 7.72 13.14 3.06
CA ASN A 72 7.34 11.75 3.00
C ASN A 72 8.54 10.79 3.18
N MET A 73 9.73 11.14 2.70
CA MET A 73 10.95 10.38 2.99
C MET A 73 11.29 10.40 4.49
N GLU A 74 11.10 11.53 5.16
CA GLU A 74 11.30 11.67 6.60
C GLU A 74 10.28 10.82 7.39
N ARG A 75 8.99 10.92 7.07
CA ARG A 75 7.92 10.09 7.68
C ARG A 75 8.20 8.60 7.62
N LEU A 76 8.84 8.15 6.53
CA LEU A 76 9.15 6.75 6.29
C LEU A 76 10.56 6.34 6.73
N GLY A 77 11.34 7.28 7.31
CA GLY A 77 12.67 7.04 7.84
C GLY A 77 13.72 6.72 6.78
N ILE A 78 13.58 7.24 5.56
CA ILE A 78 14.45 6.95 4.41
C ILE A 78 15.19 8.18 3.87
N THR A 79 15.18 9.32 4.55
CA THR A 79 15.86 10.55 4.12
C THR A 79 17.36 10.34 3.89
N HIS A 80 18.00 9.51 4.71
CA HIS A 80 19.42 9.16 4.59
C HIS A 80 19.75 8.36 3.32
N LEU A 81 18.74 7.78 2.65
CA LEU A 81 18.87 7.02 1.42
C LEU A 81 18.61 7.87 0.15
N ARG A 82 18.23 9.14 0.28
CA ARG A 82 17.71 9.97 -0.82
C ARG A 82 18.56 10.01 -2.10
N ASN A 83 19.88 9.90 -1.95
CA ASN A 83 20.84 9.94 -3.07
C ASN A 83 21.34 8.55 -3.47
N ARG A 84 20.91 7.47 -2.77
CA ARG A 84 21.30 6.11 -3.12
C ARG A 84 20.51 5.61 -4.32
N CYS A 85 21.13 4.70 -5.07
CA CYS A 85 20.45 4.00 -6.15
C CYS A 85 19.44 3.00 -5.56
N TYR A 86 18.22 2.99 -6.10
CA TYR A 86 17.11 2.17 -5.59
C TYR A 86 17.43 0.66 -5.60
N ARG A 87 18.09 0.16 -6.65
CA ARG A 87 18.49 -1.24 -6.77
C ARG A 87 19.47 -1.72 -5.68
N GLU A 88 20.14 -0.80 -4.99
CA GLU A 88 21.11 -1.11 -3.93
C GLU A 88 20.45 -1.23 -2.55
N LEU A 89 19.15 -1.00 -2.48
CA LEU A 89 18.39 -1.00 -1.25
C LEU A 89 17.91 -2.42 -0.89
N SER A 90 17.78 -2.69 0.41
CA SER A 90 17.07 -3.89 0.88
C SER A 90 15.60 -3.86 0.48
N GLY A 91 14.93 -5.02 0.41
CA GLY A 91 13.52 -5.11 0.04
C GLY A 91 12.61 -4.21 0.89
N GLY A 92 12.83 -4.16 2.20
CA GLY A 92 12.07 -3.28 3.10
C GLY A 92 12.33 -1.79 2.85
N GLN A 93 13.57 -1.40 2.52
CA GLN A 93 13.90 -0.03 2.13
C GLN A 93 13.23 0.33 0.79
N GLN A 94 13.25 -0.57 -0.18
CA GLN A 94 12.56 -0.39 -1.46
C GLN A 94 11.05 -0.20 -1.27
N GLN A 95 10.41 -1.01 -0.42
CA GLN A 95 8.99 -0.85 -0.10
C GLN A 95 8.68 0.50 0.54
N ARG A 96 9.51 0.98 1.45
CA ARG A 96 9.36 2.32 2.05
C ARG A 96 9.49 3.43 0.99
N VAL A 97 10.39 3.28 0.02
CA VAL A 97 10.54 4.24 -1.10
C VAL A 97 9.26 4.27 -1.96
N LEU A 98 8.72 3.10 -2.32
CA LEU A 98 7.48 3.03 -3.10
C LEU A 98 6.27 3.57 -2.32
N LEU A 99 6.22 3.34 -1.01
CA LEU A 99 5.19 3.92 -0.15
C LEU A 99 5.32 5.46 -0.08
N ALA A 100 6.55 6.00 0.03
CA ALA A 100 6.80 7.44 -0.03
C ALA A 100 6.34 8.05 -1.37
N ARG A 101 6.61 7.36 -2.46
CA ARG A 101 6.11 7.73 -3.79
C ARG A 101 4.58 7.77 -3.84
N ALA A 102 3.92 6.74 -3.31
CA ALA A 102 2.46 6.68 -3.27
C ALA A 102 1.87 7.82 -2.42
N LEU A 103 2.50 8.16 -1.29
CA LEU A 103 2.11 9.31 -0.44
C LEU A 103 2.29 10.66 -1.14
N CYS A 104 3.19 10.79 -2.09
CA CYS A 104 3.30 11.99 -2.92
C CYS A 104 2.11 12.15 -3.88
N ALA A 105 1.43 11.07 -4.25
CA ALA A 105 0.24 11.12 -5.11
C ALA A 105 -1.03 11.49 -4.34
N THR A 106 -1.12 11.17 -3.04
CA THR A 106 -2.37 11.32 -2.27
C THR A 106 -2.16 11.80 -0.85
N ARG A 107 -3.25 12.39 -0.29
CA ARG A 107 -3.42 12.59 1.15
C ARG A 107 -4.70 11.93 1.67
N LYS A 108 -5.45 11.22 0.80
CA LYS A 108 -6.78 10.69 1.10
C LYS A 108 -6.83 9.17 1.14
N ILE A 109 -6.44 8.51 0.06
CA ILE A 109 -6.56 7.06 -0.09
C ILE A 109 -5.27 6.45 -0.62
N LEU A 110 -4.79 5.39 0.05
CA LEU A 110 -3.72 4.52 -0.43
C LEU A 110 -4.29 3.14 -0.76
N LEU A 111 -4.00 2.68 -1.97
CA LEU A 111 -4.21 1.30 -2.40
C LEU A 111 -2.88 0.56 -2.34
N LEU A 112 -2.81 -0.49 -1.52
CA LEU A 112 -1.59 -1.28 -1.30
C LEU A 112 -1.82 -2.71 -1.79
N ASP A 113 -0.99 -3.17 -2.72
CA ASP A 113 -1.09 -4.51 -3.31
C ASP A 113 0.07 -5.36 -2.77
N GLU A 114 -0.23 -6.22 -1.81
CA GLU A 114 0.73 -7.08 -1.10
C GLU A 114 1.98 -6.32 -0.60
N PRO A 115 1.82 -5.29 0.24
CA PRO A 115 2.92 -4.39 0.60
C PRO A 115 4.04 -5.03 1.41
N VAL A 116 3.85 -6.24 1.92
CA VAL A 116 4.83 -6.98 2.75
C VAL A 116 5.33 -8.27 2.10
N SER A 117 4.91 -8.56 0.88
CA SER A 117 5.29 -9.78 0.18
C SER A 117 6.81 -9.90 0.02
N GLY A 118 7.38 -11.03 0.45
CA GLY A 118 8.81 -11.32 0.34
C GLY A 118 9.71 -10.53 1.31
N LEU A 119 9.14 -9.91 2.35
CA LEU A 119 9.89 -9.29 3.43
C LEU A 119 10.10 -10.28 4.59
N ASP A 120 11.18 -10.09 5.34
CA ASP A 120 11.39 -10.84 6.58
C ASP A 120 10.35 -10.44 7.67
N PRO A 121 10.11 -11.30 8.68
CA PRO A 121 9.07 -11.06 9.69
C PRO A 121 9.22 -9.74 10.46
N ASN A 122 10.44 -9.32 10.78
CA ASN A 122 10.68 -8.09 11.53
C ASN A 122 10.36 -6.84 10.67
N VAL A 123 10.78 -6.86 9.40
CA VAL A 123 10.49 -5.77 8.45
C VAL A 123 8.99 -5.73 8.13
N THR A 124 8.34 -6.90 8.04
CA THR A 124 6.90 -7.04 7.87
C THR A 124 6.14 -6.35 9.01
N ALA A 125 6.48 -6.63 10.26
CA ALA A 125 5.87 -5.99 11.42
C ALA A 125 6.04 -4.46 11.39
N GLN A 126 7.26 -3.98 11.11
CA GLN A 126 7.54 -2.54 10.98
C GLN A 126 6.72 -1.88 9.86
N MET A 127 6.50 -2.58 8.74
CA MET A 127 5.71 -2.07 7.62
C MET A 127 4.22 -1.96 8.01
N TYR A 128 3.65 -2.95 8.70
CA TYR A 128 2.28 -2.86 9.20
C TYR A 128 2.10 -1.73 10.22
N ASP A 129 3.05 -1.54 11.14
CA ASP A 129 3.02 -0.43 12.10
C ASP A 129 3.09 0.93 11.39
N LEU A 130 3.86 1.02 10.32
CA LEU A 130 3.94 2.21 9.48
C LEU A 130 2.61 2.49 8.78
N ILE A 131 2.02 1.48 8.14
CA ILE A 131 0.70 1.58 7.48
C ILE A 131 -0.38 1.98 8.50
N ARG A 132 -0.36 1.40 9.70
CA ARG A 132 -1.27 1.76 10.79
C ARG A 132 -1.12 3.23 11.19
N ARG A 133 0.10 3.75 11.34
CA ARG A 133 0.33 5.18 11.64
C ARG A 133 -0.27 6.09 10.57
N LEU A 134 -0.04 5.78 9.29
CA LEU A 134 -0.62 6.53 8.18
C LEU A 134 -2.15 6.55 8.24
N ASN A 135 -2.76 5.44 8.62
CA ASN A 135 -4.22 5.37 8.80
C ASN A 135 -4.70 6.22 9.99
N THR A 136 -4.00 6.20 11.13
CA THR A 136 -4.35 7.07 12.29
C THR A 136 -4.17 8.55 12.01
N GLU A 137 -3.34 8.91 11.02
CA GLU A 137 -3.18 10.28 10.52
C GLU A 137 -4.28 10.68 9.51
N GLY A 138 -5.29 9.84 9.31
CA GLY A 138 -6.48 10.13 8.49
C GLY A 138 -6.41 9.66 7.04
N ILE A 139 -5.38 8.90 6.64
CA ILE A 139 -5.32 8.32 5.31
C ILE A 139 -6.14 7.02 5.28
N THR A 140 -7.11 6.92 4.38
CA THR A 140 -7.84 5.67 4.15
C THR A 140 -6.92 4.66 3.47
N ILE A 141 -6.80 3.46 4.03
CA ILE A 141 -5.96 2.38 3.49
C ILE A 141 -6.86 1.26 2.96
N ILE A 142 -6.68 0.90 1.70
CA ILE A 142 -7.26 -0.30 1.10
C ILE A 142 -6.09 -1.20 0.73
N MET A 143 -6.01 -2.39 1.33
CA MET A 143 -4.88 -3.29 1.16
C MET A 143 -5.34 -4.66 0.70
N ILE A 144 -4.68 -5.23 -0.31
CA ILE A 144 -4.76 -6.65 -0.62
C ILE A 144 -3.65 -7.36 0.15
N SER A 145 -4.00 -8.42 0.83
CA SER A 145 -3.05 -9.28 1.54
C SER A 145 -3.54 -10.73 1.51
N HIS A 146 -2.61 -11.66 1.37
CA HIS A 146 -2.85 -13.08 1.60
C HIS A 146 -2.63 -13.47 3.07
N ASP A 147 -2.06 -12.58 3.87
CA ASP A 147 -1.87 -12.76 5.31
C ASP A 147 -3.18 -12.45 6.07
N ILE A 148 -3.96 -13.48 6.34
CA ILE A 148 -5.25 -13.37 7.00
C ILE A 148 -5.07 -12.95 8.47
N MET A 149 -4.01 -13.41 9.14
CA MET A 149 -3.76 -13.05 10.54
C MET A 149 -3.43 -11.56 10.66
N ALA A 150 -2.63 -11.01 9.74
CA ALA A 150 -2.40 -9.58 9.68
C ALA A 150 -3.68 -8.80 9.35
N ALA A 151 -4.50 -9.27 8.40
CA ALA A 151 -5.78 -8.65 8.09
C ALA A 151 -6.68 -8.59 9.34
N VAL A 152 -6.82 -9.68 10.07
CA VAL A 152 -7.61 -9.75 11.32
C VAL A 152 -7.00 -8.90 12.43
N ARG A 153 -5.68 -8.69 12.45
CA ARG A 153 -5.00 -7.88 13.47
C ARG A 153 -5.11 -6.37 13.19
N TYR A 154 -4.96 -5.94 11.95
CA TYR A 154 -4.74 -4.54 11.58
C TYR A 154 -5.94 -3.88 10.89
N ALA A 155 -6.79 -4.64 10.16
CA ALA A 155 -7.92 -4.07 9.44
C ALA A 155 -9.08 -3.67 10.37
N SER A 156 -9.81 -2.61 10.01
CA SER A 156 -11.10 -2.27 10.62
C SER A 156 -12.25 -3.03 9.95
N HIS A 157 -12.19 -3.17 8.62
CA HIS A 157 -13.15 -3.90 7.79
C HIS A 157 -12.41 -4.89 6.90
N ILE A 158 -13.06 -6.00 6.59
CA ILE A 158 -12.51 -7.07 5.75
C ILE A 158 -13.48 -7.36 4.62
N LEU A 159 -12.98 -7.32 3.39
CA LEU A 159 -13.63 -7.87 2.21
C LEU A 159 -12.91 -9.18 1.87
N HIS A 160 -13.54 -10.31 2.17
CA HIS A 160 -13.05 -11.62 1.78
C HIS A 160 -13.64 -12.01 0.43
N ILE A 161 -12.79 -12.41 -0.51
CA ILE A 161 -13.17 -12.88 -1.84
C ILE A 161 -12.62 -14.28 -2.03
N GLY A 162 -13.52 -15.27 -2.13
CA GLY A 162 -13.24 -16.68 -2.32
C GLY A 162 -14.51 -17.38 -2.80
N ASP A 163 -14.69 -18.65 -2.48
CA ASP A 163 -15.92 -19.41 -2.78
C ASP A 163 -17.17 -18.74 -2.17
N ARG A 164 -16.98 -18.05 -1.08
CA ARG A 164 -17.98 -17.19 -0.45
C ARG A 164 -17.44 -15.79 -0.29
N ILE A 165 -18.27 -14.79 -0.58
CA ILE A 165 -17.92 -13.38 -0.40
C ILE A 165 -18.42 -12.94 0.98
N PHE A 166 -17.55 -12.24 1.74
CA PHE A 166 -17.92 -11.58 2.99
C PHE A 166 -17.42 -10.13 2.95
N PHE A 167 -18.24 -9.20 3.41
CA PHE A 167 -17.84 -7.83 3.71
C PHE A 167 -18.43 -7.42 5.05
N GLY A 168 -17.60 -6.88 5.93
CA GLY A 168 -18.04 -6.40 7.24
C GLY A 168 -16.85 -5.98 8.11
N THR A 169 -17.15 -5.67 9.35
CA THR A 169 -16.14 -5.34 10.36
C THR A 169 -15.26 -6.55 10.67
N ARG A 170 -14.08 -6.29 11.20
CA ARG A 170 -13.16 -7.33 11.68
C ARG A 170 -13.83 -8.28 12.68
N GLU A 171 -14.66 -7.75 13.60
CA GLU A 171 -15.32 -8.57 14.61
C GLU A 171 -16.44 -9.44 14.03
N GLU A 172 -17.18 -8.95 13.04
CA GLU A 172 -18.14 -9.75 12.27
C GLU A 172 -17.44 -10.85 11.47
N TYR A 173 -16.28 -10.53 10.84
CA TYR A 173 -15.49 -11.52 10.13
C TYR A 173 -15.05 -12.67 11.02
N LYS A 174 -14.52 -12.41 12.22
CA LYS A 174 -14.11 -13.43 13.18
C LYS A 174 -15.27 -14.35 13.61
N ARG A 175 -16.51 -13.84 13.61
CA ARG A 175 -17.72 -14.60 13.96
C ARG A 175 -18.32 -15.33 12.78
N SER A 176 -18.00 -14.92 11.55
CA SER A 176 -18.53 -15.53 10.33
C SER A 176 -17.98 -16.95 10.13
N GLU A 177 -18.73 -17.78 9.39
CA GLU A 177 -18.28 -19.12 9.00
C GLU A 177 -16.96 -19.07 8.23
N VAL A 178 -16.85 -18.14 7.27
CA VAL A 178 -15.65 -17.92 6.46
C VAL A 178 -14.44 -17.58 7.35
N GLY A 179 -14.59 -16.61 8.25
CA GLY A 179 -13.50 -16.20 9.13
C GLY A 179 -13.04 -17.30 10.07
N ARG A 180 -13.96 -18.10 10.63
CA ARG A 180 -13.61 -19.22 11.52
C ARG A 180 -12.81 -20.29 10.80
N LEU A 181 -13.20 -20.67 9.59
CA LEU A 181 -12.48 -21.69 8.80
C LEU A 181 -11.03 -21.24 8.53
N PHE A 182 -10.83 -20.01 8.08
CA PHE A 182 -9.49 -19.51 7.74
C PHE A 182 -8.60 -19.27 8.96
N VAL A 183 -9.15 -18.77 10.07
CA VAL A 183 -8.37 -18.55 11.31
C VAL A 183 -7.96 -19.91 11.94
N LEU A 184 -8.79 -20.95 11.81
CA LEU A 184 -8.46 -22.28 12.31
C LEU A 184 -7.41 -22.99 11.44
N GLN A 185 -7.48 -22.86 10.12
CA GLN A 185 -6.51 -23.48 9.20
C GLN A 185 -5.09 -22.95 9.45
N GLN A 186 -4.91 -21.64 9.60
CA GLN A 186 -3.58 -21.05 9.85
C GLN A 186 -3.01 -21.43 11.22
N LYS A 187 -3.83 -21.56 12.26
CA LYS A 187 -3.37 -22.09 13.57
C LYS A 187 -2.95 -23.56 13.52
N GLY A 188 -3.51 -24.34 12.62
CA GLY A 188 -3.12 -25.73 12.39
C GLY A 188 -1.75 -25.86 11.72
N GLU A 189 -1.42 -24.98 10.81
CA GLU A 189 -0.13 -24.95 10.10
C GLU A 189 1.02 -24.48 11.00
N GLU A 190 0.80 -23.50 11.87
CA GLU A 190 1.81 -23.03 12.85
C GLU A 190 2.18 -24.08 13.91
N ASN A 191 1.28 -25.02 14.22
CA ASN A 191 1.53 -26.09 15.20
C ASN A 191 2.14 -27.36 14.57
N SER A 192 2.38 -27.38 13.25
CA SER A 192 2.88 -28.55 12.50
C SER A 192 4.35 -28.38 12.04
N VAL A 193 5.04 -27.33 12.48
CA VAL A 193 6.46 -27.04 12.29
C VAL A 193 7.14 -26.98 13.67
#